data_1f2e612185b131bffe4b859627d29d67
#
_entry.id   1f2e612185b131bffe4b859627d29d67
#
_cell.length_a   1.000
_cell.length_b   1.000
_cell.length_c   1.000
_cell.angle_alpha   90.00
_cell.angle_beta   90.00
_cell.angle_gamma   90.00
#
_symmetry.space_group_name_H-M   'P 1'
#
loop_
_entity.id
_entity.type
_entity.pdbx_description
1 polymer ?
#
loop_
_entity_poly.entity_id
_entity_poly.type
_entity_poly.pdbx_seq_one_letter_code
_entity_poly.pdbx_strand_id
1 'polypeptide(L)'
;MKIVRFFAPDSEAALAQVRKYLGEDAIVFSHKNIREGVEILAAAKAPGDAEARPSRDSRSRAADREGARIRLHAHLQKLGLGDELAGQLAYRTDSISLSTPATAIRDAHAELARMLPVLSDELIAPGKIIAMIGPVSAGKTSTLAKMARLAREREDIAAIRFVSLEALPPEEIADLREMLDDAKVALETGADIADLTKPARNELVLVDTPALTQQELRAPRKLAIAQTTQPIDCCLVLPATLPRRTLERLAASLSGALPRQSCVITKVDSVDSIGPVLATVIRHRLPVAMWSDGGATHSHLYRAQAKHLVEKALAIHRVKAFRQQTKGHESPRVLN
;
A
#
# COMPACT_ATOMS: atom_id res chain seq x y z
N MET A 1 -32.74 -14.33 23.22
CA MET A 1 -32.66 -12.92 23.69
C MET A 1 -33.54 -12.07 22.77
N LYS A 2 -34.58 -11.37 23.26
CA LYS A 2 -35.48 -10.56 22.42
C LYS A 2 -35.01 -9.11 22.49
N ILE A 3 -34.54 -8.58 21.37
CA ILE A 3 -34.11 -7.17 21.26
C ILE A 3 -35.34 -6.32 20.97
N VAL A 4 -35.55 -5.27 21.75
CA VAL A 4 -36.68 -4.33 21.64
C VAL A 4 -36.14 -2.95 21.27
N ARG A 5 -36.88 -2.24 20.43
CA ARG A 5 -36.55 -0.91 19.94
C ARG A 5 -37.44 0.12 20.66
N PHE A 6 -36.82 1.17 21.19
CA PHE A 6 -37.47 2.26 21.89
C PHE A 6 -37.23 3.58 21.18
N PHE A 7 -38.24 4.44 21.12
CA PHE A 7 -38.18 5.78 20.56
C PHE A 7 -38.66 6.80 21.57
N ALA A 8 -37.96 7.90 21.74
CA ALA A 8 -38.33 9.00 22.60
C ALA A 8 -37.79 10.34 22.09
N PRO A 9 -38.34 11.50 22.54
CA PRO A 9 -37.84 12.81 22.10
C PRO A 9 -36.41 13.08 22.49
N ASP A 10 -35.94 12.49 23.59
CA ASP A 10 -34.56 12.65 24.10
C ASP A 10 -34.03 11.34 24.71
N SER A 11 -32.73 11.35 25.02
CA SER A 11 -32.03 10.17 25.55
C SER A 11 -32.49 9.76 26.95
N GLU A 12 -32.89 10.69 27.77
CA GLU A 12 -33.35 10.44 29.16
C GLU A 12 -34.69 9.74 29.16
N ALA A 13 -35.63 10.23 28.36
CA ALA A 13 -36.94 9.62 28.15
C ALA A 13 -36.83 8.24 27.52
N ALA A 14 -35.94 8.03 26.55
CA ALA A 14 -35.69 6.74 25.92
C ALA A 14 -35.13 5.72 26.91
N LEU A 15 -34.17 6.09 27.73
CA LEU A 15 -33.59 5.25 28.78
C LEU A 15 -34.60 4.93 29.90
N ALA A 16 -35.46 5.87 30.24
CA ALA A 16 -36.54 5.67 31.21
C ALA A 16 -37.57 4.60 30.69
N GLN A 17 -37.87 4.62 29.37
CA GLN A 17 -38.72 3.58 28.73
C GLN A 17 -38.03 2.21 28.76
N VAL A 18 -36.75 2.15 28.47
CA VAL A 18 -35.95 0.90 28.51
C VAL A 18 -36.01 0.29 29.93
N ARG A 19 -35.73 1.10 30.97
CA ARG A 19 -35.76 0.64 32.37
C ARG A 19 -37.17 0.17 32.79
N LYS A 20 -38.22 0.92 32.39
CA LYS A 20 -39.59 0.57 32.70
C LYS A 20 -40.05 -0.74 32.07
N TYR A 21 -39.57 -1.03 30.83
CA TYR A 21 -40.08 -2.17 30.05
C TYR A 21 -39.19 -3.42 30.18
N LEU A 22 -37.87 -3.25 30.31
CA LEU A 22 -36.89 -4.33 30.31
C LEU A 22 -36.19 -4.51 31.68
N GLY A 23 -36.48 -3.63 32.64
CA GLY A 23 -35.83 -3.62 33.96
C GLY A 23 -34.58 -2.75 34.04
N GLU A 24 -34.13 -2.51 35.27
CA GLU A 24 -32.92 -1.66 35.55
C GLU A 24 -31.63 -2.23 34.95
N ASP A 25 -31.56 -3.57 34.78
CA ASP A 25 -30.43 -4.30 34.27
C ASP A 25 -30.46 -4.52 32.74
N ALA A 26 -31.29 -3.78 32.00
CA ALA A 26 -31.40 -3.92 30.56
C ALA A 26 -30.09 -3.56 29.85
N ILE A 27 -29.69 -4.38 28.87
CA ILE A 27 -28.48 -4.17 28.07
C ILE A 27 -28.83 -3.33 26.84
N VAL A 28 -28.21 -2.17 26.70
CA VAL A 28 -28.35 -1.28 25.54
C VAL A 28 -27.31 -1.66 24.49
N PHE A 29 -27.75 -2.01 23.28
CA PHE A 29 -26.91 -2.39 22.15
C PHE A 29 -26.61 -1.24 21.19
N SER A 30 -27.53 -0.28 21.07
CA SER A 30 -27.38 0.86 20.17
C SER A 30 -28.13 2.07 20.70
N HIS A 31 -27.54 3.24 20.57
CA HIS A 31 -28.11 4.52 20.86
C HIS A 31 -27.86 5.44 19.67
N LYS A 32 -28.93 5.91 19.00
CA LYS A 32 -28.84 6.72 17.77
C LYS A 32 -29.73 7.95 17.88
N ASN A 33 -29.18 9.13 17.57
CA ASN A 33 -29.99 10.32 17.34
C ASN A 33 -30.60 10.26 15.93
N ILE A 34 -31.91 10.42 15.83
CA ILE A 34 -32.68 10.47 14.59
C ILE A 34 -33.37 11.83 14.47
N ARG A 35 -33.91 12.14 13.29
CA ARG A 35 -34.50 13.47 13.02
C ARG A 35 -35.61 13.89 13.99
N GLU A 36 -36.31 12.93 14.61
CA GLU A 36 -37.47 13.16 15.50
C GLU A 36 -37.22 12.72 16.95
N GLY A 37 -35.96 12.55 17.38
CA GLY A 37 -35.62 12.13 18.74
C GLY A 37 -34.50 11.14 18.81
N VAL A 38 -34.60 10.16 19.71
CA VAL A 38 -33.57 9.15 19.98
C VAL A 38 -34.16 7.75 19.86
N GLU A 39 -33.40 6.88 19.16
CA GLU A 39 -33.68 5.44 19.04
C GLU A 39 -32.71 4.66 19.92
N ILE A 40 -33.23 3.77 20.79
CA ILE A 40 -32.44 2.84 21.59
C ILE A 40 -32.85 1.40 21.28
N LEU A 41 -31.88 0.53 21.02
CA LEU A 41 -32.05 -0.90 20.96
C LEU A 41 -31.57 -1.53 22.26
N ALA A 42 -32.45 -2.23 22.96
CA ALA A 42 -32.13 -2.87 24.24
C ALA A 42 -32.81 -4.25 24.37
N ALA A 43 -32.26 -5.08 25.24
CA ALA A 43 -32.90 -6.35 25.61
C ALA A 43 -32.86 -6.58 27.12
N ALA A 44 -33.83 -7.31 27.64
CA ALA A 44 -33.81 -7.76 29.04
C ALA A 44 -32.65 -8.73 29.26
N LYS A 45 -31.98 -8.61 30.41
CA LYS A 45 -31.00 -9.57 30.87
C LYS A 45 -31.72 -10.90 31.19
N ALA A 46 -31.27 -11.99 30.58
CA ALA A 46 -31.90 -13.30 30.86
C ALA A 46 -31.65 -13.72 32.33
N PRO A 47 -32.62 -14.32 33.01
CA PRO A 47 -32.41 -14.87 34.35
C PRO A 47 -31.42 -16.06 34.23
N GLY A 48 -30.17 -15.84 34.57
CA GLY A 48 -29.06 -16.81 34.44
C GLY A 48 -27.72 -16.18 34.05
N ASP A 49 -27.76 -15.00 33.41
CA ASP A 49 -26.56 -14.19 33.22
C ASP A 49 -26.27 -13.35 34.47
N ALA A 50 -26.12 -14.01 35.61
CA ALA A 50 -25.41 -13.41 36.73
C ALA A 50 -24.01 -13.06 36.18
N GLU A 51 -23.69 -11.79 36.05
CA GLU A 51 -22.35 -11.32 35.80
C GLU A 51 -21.42 -12.09 36.75
N ALA A 52 -20.68 -13.03 36.22
CA ALA A 52 -19.39 -13.31 36.78
C ALA A 52 -18.66 -11.95 36.73
N ARG A 53 -18.70 -11.19 37.86
CA ARG A 53 -17.86 -9.99 38.05
C ARG A 53 -16.49 -10.44 37.57
N PRO A 54 -15.95 -9.83 36.50
CA PRO A 54 -14.69 -10.30 35.94
C PRO A 54 -13.72 -10.37 37.11
N SER A 55 -13.17 -11.56 37.35
CA SER A 55 -12.26 -11.80 38.47
C SER A 55 -11.16 -10.75 38.39
N ARG A 56 -10.56 -10.37 39.53
CA ARG A 56 -9.43 -9.43 39.54
C ARG A 56 -8.38 -9.80 38.46
N ASP A 57 -8.17 -11.11 38.26
CA ASP A 57 -7.33 -11.69 37.23
C ASP A 57 -7.79 -11.43 35.78
N SER A 58 -9.09 -11.46 35.50
CA SER A 58 -9.61 -11.18 34.16
C SER A 58 -9.52 -9.70 33.79
N ARG A 59 -9.67 -8.80 34.75
CA ARG A 59 -9.48 -7.35 34.58
C ARG A 59 -8.00 -7.01 34.38
N SER A 60 -7.11 -7.63 35.12
CA SER A 60 -5.66 -7.49 34.97
C SER A 60 -5.23 -7.97 33.56
N ARG A 61 -5.64 -9.13 33.15
CA ARG A 61 -5.33 -9.68 31.80
C ARG A 61 -5.90 -8.82 30.67
N ALA A 62 -7.08 -8.20 30.84
CA ALA A 62 -7.65 -7.29 29.85
C ALA A 62 -6.85 -6.00 29.75
N ALA A 63 -6.42 -5.42 30.89
CA ALA A 63 -5.57 -4.23 30.92
C ALA A 63 -4.18 -4.50 30.33
N ASP A 64 -3.59 -5.68 30.61
CA ASP A 64 -2.30 -6.07 30.06
C ASP A 64 -2.35 -6.25 28.52
N ARG A 65 -3.45 -6.81 28.01
CA ARG A 65 -3.70 -6.95 26.56
C ARG A 65 -3.85 -5.59 25.88
N GLU A 66 -4.60 -4.69 26.47
CA GLU A 66 -4.77 -3.34 25.95
C GLU A 66 -3.44 -2.58 25.92
N GLY A 67 -2.66 -2.67 27.01
CA GLY A 67 -1.31 -2.14 27.06
C GLY A 67 -0.38 -2.74 25.97
N ALA A 68 -0.51 -4.05 25.69
CA ALA A 68 0.24 -4.70 24.61
C ALA A 68 -0.18 -4.19 23.23
N ARG A 69 -1.47 -3.98 22.97
CA ARG A 69 -1.98 -3.40 21.74
C ARG A 69 -1.49 -1.99 21.51
N ILE A 70 -1.50 -1.15 22.54
CA ILE A 70 -0.97 0.23 22.46
C ILE A 70 0.52 0.21 22.09
N ARG A 71 1.31 -0.65 22.71
CA ARG A 71 2.75 -0.80 22.37
C ARG A 71 2.96 -1.28 20.95
N LEU A 72 2.18 -2.28 20.50
CA LEU A 72 2.22 -2.80 19.13
C LEU A 72 1.84 -1.73 18.12
N HIS A 73 0.76 -0.99 18.38
CA HIS A 73 0.32 0.14 17.54
C HIS A 73 1.44 1.18 17.37
N ALA A 74 2.05 1.61 18.49
CA ALA A 74 3.17 2.55 18.46
C ALA A 74 4.39 2.01 17.70
N HIS A 75 4.67 0.71 17.78
CA HIS A 75 5.72 0.06 16.99
C HIS A 75 5.42 0.12 15.49
N LEU A 76 4.20 -0.21 15.09
CA LEU A 76 3.76 -0.19 13.69
C LEU A 76 3.71 1.23 13.10
N GLN A 77 3.37 2.24 13.92
CA GLN A 77 3.45 3.64 13.51
C GLN A 77 4.90 4.06 13.19
N LYS A 78 5.88 3.60 13.98
CA LYS A 78 7.31 3.87 13.71
C LYS A 78 7.79 3.28 12.38
N LEU A 79 7.15 2.22 11.89
CA LEU A 79 7.39 1.69 10.54
C LEU A 79 6.80 2.58 9.42
N GLY A 80 6.08 3.65 9.76
CA GLY A 80 5.47 4.57 8.80
C GLY A 80 4.13 4.11 8.22
N LEU A 81 3.50 3.07 8.79
CA LEU A 81 2.22 2.52 8.28
C LEU A 81 1.03 3.49 8.49
N GLY A 82 1.20 4.48 9.39
CA GLY A 82 0.14 5.42 9.75
C GLY A 82 -0.85 4.84 10.75
N ASP A 83 -1.66 5.72 11.34
CA ASP A 83 -2.51 5.41 12.48
C ASP A 83 -3.56 4.33 12.16
N GLU A 84 -4.27 4.49 11.05
CA GLU A 84 -5.36 3.60 10.64
C GLU A 84 -4.90 2.15 10.44
N LEU A 85 -3.86 1.93 9.62
CA LEU A 85 -3.35 0.59 9.34
C LEU A 85 -2.67 -0.02 10.55
N ALA A 86 -1.92 0.78 11.32
CA ALA A 86 -1.31 0.33 12.57
C ALA A 86 -2.38 -0.13 13.58
N GLY A 87 -3.48 0.62 13.70
CA GLY A 87 -4.62 0.26 14.54
C GLY A 87 -5.30 -1.03 14.09
N GLN A 88 -5.57 -1.17 12.79
CA GLN A 88 -6.16 -2.39 12.23
C GLN A 88 -5.30 -3.62 12.50
N LEU A 89 -3.98 -3.53 12.30
CA LEU A 89 -3.04 -4.63 12.56
C LEU A 89 -2.98 -4.99 14.04
N ALA A 90 -2.89 -3.97 14.93
CA ALA A 90 -2.85 -4.19 16.37
C ALA A 90 -4.16 -4.84 16.89
N TYR A 91 -5.30 -4.51 16.28
CA TYR A 91 -6.58 -5.12 16.62
C TYR A 91 -6.72 -6.57 16.11
N ARG A 92 -6.21 -6.86 14.89
CA ARG A 92 -6.25 -8.20 14.28
C ARG A 92 -5.26 -9.18 14.90
N THR A 93 -4.23 -8.69 15.61
CA THR A 93 -3.28 -9.56 16.30
C THR A 93 -3.99 -10.31 17.42
N ASP A 94 -3.90 -11.63 17.39
CA ASP A 94 -4.58 -12.51 18.33
C ASP A 94 -4.18 -12.23 19.79
N SER A 95 -5.13 -12.46 20.69
CA SER A 95 -4.93 -12.29 22.14
C SER A 95 -3.85 -13.19 22.72
N ILE A 96 -3.59 -14.35 22.11
CA ILE A 96 -2.51 -15.25 22.51
C ILE A 96 -1.15 -14.66 22.11
N SER A 97 -1.06 -14.09 20.91
CA SER A 97 0.14 -13.43 20.40
C SER A 97 0.52 -12.18 21.18
N LEU A 98 -0.44 -11.51 21.81
CA LEU A 98 -0.20 -10.35 22.67
C LEU A 98 0.46 -10.71 24.02
N SER A 99 0.63 -11.99 24.35
CA SER A 99 1.27 -12.44 25.58
C SER A 99 2.74 -12.03 25.68
N THR A 100 3.44 -11.93 24.55
CA THR A 100 4.80 -11.40 24.50
C THR A 100 4.96 -10.37 23.38
N PRO A 101 5.76 -9.30 23.59
CA PRO A 101 6.00 -8.28 22.54
C PRO A 101 6.57 -8.87 21.25
N ALA A 102 7.43 -9.88 21.34
CA ALA A 102 8.08 -10.50 20.19
C ALA A 102 7.08 -11.28 19.32
N THR A 103 6.19 -12.05 19.94
CA THR A 103 5.14 -12.79 19.21
C THR A 103 4.14 -11.82 18.58
N ALA A 104 3.71 -10.79 19.31
CA ALA A 104 2.79 -9.77 18.80
C ALA A 104 3.34 -9.06 17.54
N ILE A 105 4.61 -8.66 17.60
CA ILE A 105 5.29 -8.01 16.47
C ILE A 105 5.38 -8.95 15.28
N ARG A 106 5.82 -10.20 15.49
CA ARG A 106 5.95 -11.19 14.42
C ARG A 106 4.61 -11.45 13.72
N ASP A 107 3.54 -11.61 14.49
CA ASP A 107 2.23 -11.92 13.95
C ASP A 107 1.59 -10.72 13.26
N ALA A 108 1.82 -9.50 13.77
CA ALA A 108 1.43 -8.27 13.07
C ALA A 108 2.17 -8.11 11.72
N HIS A 109 3.44 -8.49 11.64
CA HIS A 109 4.19 -8.47 10.37
C HIS A 109 3.67 -9.55 9.40
N ALA A 110 3.31 -10.73 9.90
CA ALA A 110 2.69 -11.78 9.08
C ALA A 110 1.32 -11.33 8.55
N GLU A 111 0.52 -10.63 9.37
CA GLU A 111 -0.75 -10.07 8.95
C GLU A 111 -0.57 -8.94 7.94
N LEU A 112 0.41 -8.05 8.13
CA LEU A 112 0.79 -7.04 7.14
C LEU A 112 1.13 -7.67 5.79
N ALA A 113 1.89 -8.77 5.79
CA ALA A 113 2.22 -9.49 4.57
C ALA A 113 0.97 -10.09 3.89
N ARG A 114 0.00 -10.60 4.66
CA ARG A 114 -1.28 -11.10 4.09
C ARG A 114 -2.15 -9.99 3.50
N MET A 115 -2.06 -8.77 4.04
CA MET A 115 -2.81 -7.61 3.54
C MET A 115 -2.19 -6.99 2.29
N LEU A 116 -0.90 -7.23 2.01
CA LEU A 116 -0.22 -6.66 0.85
C LEU A 116 -0.72 -7.30 -0.45
N PRO A 117 -1.34 -6.52 -1.34
CA PRO A 117 -1.70 -7.02 -2.65
C PRO A 117 -0.43 -7.14 -3.51
N VAL A 118 -0.13 -8.34 -3.95
CA VAL A 118 1.00 -8.63 -4.85
C VAL A 118 0.44 -9.19 -6.15
N LEU A 119 1.03 -8.79 -7.27
CA LEU A 119 0.63 -9.30 -8.58
C LEU A 119 0.95 -10.81 -8.66
N SER A 120 -0.09 -11.64 -8.87
CA SER A 120 0.05 -13.08 -9.00
C SER A 120 0.74 -13.46 -10.30
N ASP A 121 0.36 -12.79 -11.38
CA ASP A 121 0.83 -13.07 -12.71
C ASP A 121 2.24 -12.53 -12.95
N GLU A 122 2.92 -13.11 -13.88
CA GLU A 122 4.22 -12.62 -14.29
C GLU A 122 4.04 -11.36 -15.15
N LEU A 123 4.65 -10.23 -14.71
CA LEU A 123 4.56 -8.97 -15.45
C LEU A 123 5.41 -9.04 -16.73
N ILE A 124 6.68 -9.43 -16.59
CA ILE A 124 7.61 -9.56 -17.73
C ILE A 124 7.38 -10.92 -18.38
N ALA A 125 6.58 -10.94 -19.45
CA ALA A 125 6.24 -12.16 -20.17
C ALA A 125 6.09 -11.87 -21.68
N PRO A 126 6.31 -12.88 -22.55
CA PRO A 126 6.17 -12.70 -23.98
C PRO A 126 4.73 -12.37 -24.37
N GLY A 127 4.57 -11.61 -25.45
CA GLY A 127 3.28 -11.16 -25.96
C GLY A 127 2.60 -10.06 -25.17
N LYS A 128 3.29 -9.44 -24.21
CA LYS A 128 2.76 -8.34 -23.36
C LYS A 128 3.19 -6.97 -23.84
N ILE A 129 2.33 -5.99 -23.54
CA ILE A 129 2.63 -4.57 -23.60
C ILE A 129 2.58 -4.06 -22.16
N ILE A 130 3.67 -3.49 -21.67
CA ILE A 130 3.78 -2.94 -20.33
C ILE A 130 4.00 -1.44 -20.43
N ALA A 131 3.12 -0.63 -19.86
CA ALA A 131 3.26 0.82 -19.85
C ALA A 131 3.53 1.34 -18.43
N MET A 132 4.57 2.16 -18.27
CA MET A 132 4.91 2.83 -17.01
C MET A 132 4.23 4.19 -16.92
N ILE A 133 3.45 4.40 -15.88
CA ILE A 133 2.68 5.63 -15.65
C ILE A 133 3.11 6.22 -14.30
N GLY A 134 3.35 7.52 -14.26
CA GLY A 134 3.75 8.14 -12.99
C GLY A 134 4.25 9.57 -13.14
N PRO A 135 4.54 10.24 -12.02
CA PRO A 135 5.01 11.61 -12.03
C PRO A 135 6.42 11.75 -12.62
N VAL A 136 6.83 13.01 -12.80
CA VAL A 136 8.20 13.32 -13.22
C VAL A 136 9.21 12.71 -12.24
N SER A 137 10.34 12.24 -12.76
CA SER A 137 11.42 11.62 -11.97
C SER A 137 10.99 10.43 -11.10
N ALA A 138 9.86 9.78 -11.40
CA ALA A 138 9.41 8.59 -10.67
C ALA A 138 10.30 7.37 -10.89
N GLY A 139 11.10 7.35 -11.95
CA GLY A 139 11.93 6.22 -12.36
C GLY A 139 11.28 5.32 -13.39
N LYS A 140 10.35 5.85 -14.21
CA LYS A 140 9.67 5.10 -15.30
C LYS A 140 10.68 4.49 -16.27
N THR A 141 11.42 5.33 -16.96
CA THR A 141 12.44 4.95 -17.96
C THR A 141 13.48 3.99 -17.38
N SER A 142 14.04 4.32 -16.21
CA SER A 142 15.01 3.45 -15.53
C SER A 142 14.43 2.08 -15.15
N THR A 143 13.16 2.03 -14.76
CA THR A 143 12.48 0.77 -14.44
C THR A 143 12.28 -0.08 -15.70
N LEU A 144 11.86 0.54 -16.81
CA LEU A 144 11.71 -0.14 -18.10
C LEU A 144 13.05 -0.67 -18.62
N ALA A 145 14.14 0.10 -18.48
CA ALA A 145 15.48 -0.38 -18.84
C ALA A 145 15.90 -1.61 -18.02
N LYS A 146 15.59 -1.63 -16.72
CA LYS A 146 15.81 -2.82 -15.88
C LYS A 146 14.94 -4.00 -16.29
N MET A 147 13.69 -3.75 -16.66
CA MET A 147 12.80 -4.79 -17.20
C MET A 147 13.34 -5.37 -18.51
N ALA A 148 13.85 -4.53 -19.40
CA ALA A 148 14.48 -4.97 -20.63
C ALA A 148 15.67 -5.91 -20.36
N ARG A 149 16.52 -5.59 -19.37
CA ARG A 149 17.61 -6.48 -18.97
C ARG A 149 17.11 -7.83 -18.46
N LEU A 150 16.13 -7.83 -17.56
CA LEU A 150 15.54 -9.08 -17.04
C LEU A 150 14.86 -9.89 -18.15
N ALA A 151 14.23 -9.21 -19.10
CA ALA A 151 13.59 -9.87 -20.24
C ALA A 151 14.60 -10.58 -21.15
N ARG A 152 15.82 -10.03 -21.30
CA ARG A 152 16.89 -10.64 -22.09
C ARG A 152 17.44 -11.96 -21.52
N GLU A 153 17.32 -12.14 -20.22
CA GLU A 153 17.72 -13.38 -19.55
C GLU A 153 16.69 -14.53 -19.77
N ARG A 154 15.57 -14.22 -20.43
CA ARG A 154 14.49 -15.18 -20.68
C ARG A 154 14.58 -15.77 -22.08
N GLU A 155 14.54 -17.08 -22.17
CA GLU A 155 14.58 -17.82 -23.45
C GLU A 155 13.27 -17.66 -24.26
N ASP A 156 12.14 -17.40 -23.58
CA ASP A 156 10.83 -17.25 -24.22
C ASP A 156 10.54 -15.85 -24.79
N ILE A 157 11.44 -14.85 -24.53
CA ILE A 157 11.37 -13.50 -25.08
C ILE A 157 12.49 -13.31 -26.11
N ALA A 158 12.13 -13.39 -27.39
CA ALA A 158 13.12 -13.28 -28.48
C ALA A 158 13.33 -11.84 -28.96
N ALA A 159 12.39 -10.93 -28.71
CA ALA A 159 12.45 -9.53 -29.13
C ALA A 159 11.93 -8.60 -28.04
N ILE A 160 12.57 -7.45 -27.90
CA ILE A 160 12.13 -6.37 -27.00
C ILE A 160 12.00 -5.10 -27.81
N ARG A 161 10.85 -4.44 -27.72
CA ARG A 161 10.59 -3.14 -28.31
C ARG A 161 10.36 -2.13 -27.17
N PHE A 162 11.17 -1.09 -27.16
CA PHE A 162 11.04 0.03 -26.24
C PHE A 162 10.41 1.19 -27.00
N VAL A 163 9.28 1.68 -26.53
CA VAL A 163 8.50 2.75 -27.16
C VAL A 163 8.39 3.92 -26.20
N SER A 164 8.97 5.08 -26.56
CA SER A 164 8.70 6.33 -25.89
C SER A 164 7.56 7.06 -26.58
N LEU A 165 6.54 7.44 -25.83
CA LEU A 165 5.44 8.25 -26.37
C LEU A 165 5.84 9.73 -26.52
N GLU A 166 6.99 10.13 -25.97
CA GLU A 166 7.57 11.44 -26.19
C GLU A 166 8.65 11.35 -27.29
N ALA A 167 8.70 12.40 -28.10
CA ALA A 167 9.83 12.59 -29.01
C ALA A 167 11.05 13.01 -28.18
N LEU A 168 12.08 12.14 -28.15
CA LEU A 168 13.28 12.38 -27.36
C LEU A 168 14.36 13.07 -28.23
N PRO A 169 15.10 14.04 -27.67
CA PRO A 169 16.25 14.63 -28.34
C PRO A 169 17.41 13.61 -28.45
N PRO A 170 18.38 13.82 -29.38
CA PRO A 170 19.44 12.86 -29.63
C PRO A 170 20.26 12.48 -28.40
N GLU A 171 20.53 13.40 -27.50
CA GLU A 171 21.25 13.16 -26.25
C GLU A 171 20.48 12.21 -25.32
N GLU A 172 19.18 12.39 -25.15
CA GLU A 172 18.36 11.50 -24.33
C GLU A 172 18.21 10.11 -24.95
N ILE A 173 18.20 10.04 -26.28
CA ILE A 173 18.24 8.74 -27.00
C ILE A 173 19.55 8.02 -26.73
N ALA A 174 20.69 8.74 -26.72
CA ALA A 174 22.00 8.16 -26.42
C ALA A 174 22.06 7.62 -24.98
N ASP A 175 21.62 8.40 -24.00
CA ASP A 175 21.52 8.00 -22.60
C ASP A 175 20.62 6.78 -22.41
N LEU A 176 19.47 6.75 -23.10
CA LEU A 176 18.54 5.63 -23.04
C LEU A 176 19.16 4.35 -23.64
N ARG A 177 19.89 4.47 -24.76
CA ARG A 177 20.61 3.34 -25.37
C ARG A 177 21.70 2.79 -24.43
N GLU A 178 22.45 3.67 -23.76
CA GLU A 178 23.41 3.27 -22.74
C GLU A 178 22.72 2.53 -21.58
N MET A 179 21.59 3.04 -21.08
CA MET A 179 20.80 2.38 -20.04
C MET A 179 20.27 1.02 -20.46
N LEU A 180 19.87 0.86 -21.71
CA LEU A 180 19.39 -0.42 -22.26
C LEU A 180 20.51 -1.43 -22.45
N ASP A 181 21.78 -0.96 -22.58
CA ASP A 181 22.98 -1.81 -22.74
C ASP A 181 22.78 -2.90 -23.80
N ASP A 182 22.07 -2.58 -24.89
CA ASP A 182 21.79 -3.54 -25.96
C ASP A 182 21.36 -2.89 -27.26
N ALA A 183 22.15 -3.19 -28.31
CA ALA A 183 21.80 -2.86 -29.68
C ALA A 183 20.60 -3.67 -30.22
N LYS A 184 20.18 -4.73 -29.51
CA LYS A 184 19.06 -5.62 -29.93
C LYS A 184 17.68 -5.14 -29.47
N VAL A 185 17.60 -4.12 -28.62
CA VAL A 185 16.34 -3.50 -28.23
C VAL A 185 15.91 -2.52 -29.30
N ALA A 186 14.81 -2.81 -29.99
CA ALA A 186 14.22 -1.86 -30.94
C ALA A 186 13.68 -0.64 -30.19
N LEU A 187 14.17 0.56 -30.53
CA LEU A 187 13.79 1.81 -29.90
C LEU A 187 12.98 2.68 -30.85
N GLU A 188 11.76 3.02 -30.44
CA GLU A 188 10.85 3.96 -31.10
C GLU A 188 10.61 5.16 -30.21
N THR A 189 10.57 6.38 -30.75
CA THR A 189 10.30 7.61 -30.01
C THR A 189 9.26 8.47 -30.71
N GLY A 190 8.44 9.21 -29.93
CA GLY A 190 7.37 10.05 -30.48
C GLY A 190 6.19 9.26 -31.03
N ALA A 191 6.01 8.01 -30.59
CA ALA A 191 4.92 7.15 -31.06
C ALA A 191 3.57 7.57 -30.42
N ASP A 192 2.48 7.41 -31.16
CA ASP A 192 1.14 7.46 -30.57
C ASP A 192 0.77 6.08 -30.00
N ILE A 193 0.16 6.08 -28.82
CA ILE A 193 -0.31 4.84 -28.19
C ILE A 193 -1.37 4.13 -29.04
N ALA A 194 -2.10 4.86 -29.86
CA ALA A 194 -3.10 4.32 -30.78
C ALA A 194 -2.46 3.51 -31.92
N ASP A 195 -1.22 3.83 -32.27
CA ASP A 195 -0.47 3.19 -33.34
C ASP A 195 0.31 1.95 -32.87
N LEU A 196 0.29 1.67 -31.56
CA LEU A 196 0.96 0.47 -31.01
C LEU A 196 0.38 -0.80 -31.63
N THR A 197 1.22 -1.50 -32.37
CA THR A 197 0.86 -2.80 -32.93
C THR A 197 0.89 -3.88 -31.85
N LYS A 198 0.03 -4.89 -32.02
CA LYS A 198 0.03 -6.06 -31.14
C LYS A 198 1.40 -6.75 -31.20
N PRO A 199 2.02 -7.07 -30.06
CA PRO A 199 3.31 -7.76 -30.05
C PRO A 199 3.20 -9.16 -30.66
N ALA A 200 4.30 -9.63 -31.26
CA ALA A 200 4.44 -11.02 -31.62
C ALA A 200 4.41 -11.92 -30.37
N ARG A 201 4.19 -13.22 -30.55
CA ARG A 201 4.06 -14.17 -29.43
C ARG A 201 5.26 -14.18 -28.48
N ASN A 202 6.46 -13.94 -29.01
CA ASN A 202 7.74 -13.94 -28.30
C ASN A 202 8.35 -12.54 -28.16
N GLU A 203 7.56 -11.48 -28.35
CA GLU A 203 7.97 -10.09 -28.22
C GLU A 203 7.43 -9.51 -26.91
N LEU A 204 8.24 -8.66 -26.26
CA LEU A 204 7.84 -7.80 -25.13
C LEU A 204 7.89 -6.34 -25.56
N VAL A 205 6.80 -5.60 -25.37
CA VAL A 205 6.73 -4.17 -25.65
C VAL A 205 6.74 -3.39 -24.33
N LEU A 206 7.71 -2.49 -24.17
CA LEU A 206 7.88 -1.63 -23.02
C LEU A 206 7.57 -0.19 -23.41
N VAL A 207 6.57 0.42 -22.78
CA VAL A 207 6.07 1.75 -23.14
C VAL A 207 6.41 2.76 -22.05
N ASP A 208 7.23 3.75 -22.38
CA ASP A 208 7.51 4.89 -21.53
C ASP A 208 6.54 6.02 -21.83
N THR A 209 5.76 6.41 -20.82
CA THR A 209 4.75 7.46 -20.98
C THR A 209 5.27 8.80 -20.47
N PRO A 210 4.75 9.93 -20.98
CA PRO A 210 4.98 11.23 -20.42
C PRO A 210 4.71 11.29 -18.92
N ALA A 211 5.34 12.23 -18.24
CA ALA A 211 5.10 12.42 -16.83
C ALA A 211 3.68 12.94 -16.59
N LEU A 212 2.96 12.33 -15.65
CA LEU A 212 1.60 12.74 -15.30
C LEU A 212 1.56 14.18 -14.78
N THR A 213 0.73 14.99 -15.40
CA THR A 213 0.42 16.35 -14.97
C THR A 213 -0.70 16.37 -13.93
N GLN A 214 -0.83 17.48 -13.21
CA GLN A 214 -1.96 17.69 -12.28
C GLN A 214 -3.32 17.68 -13.00
N GLN A 215 -3.38 18.10 -14.25
CA GLN A 215 -4.59 18.09 -15.05
C GLN A 215 -5.02 16.66 -15.39
N GLU A 216 -4.07 15.82 -15.79
CA GLU A 216 -4.31 14.41 -16.10
C GLU A 216 -4.75 13.62 -14.87
N LEU A 217 -4.18 13.90 -13.70
CA LEU A 217 -4.61 13.30 -12.43
C LEU A 217 -6.05 13.66 -12.05
N ARG A 218 -6.60 14.79 -12.54
CA ARG A 218 -8.01 15.15 -12.32
C ARG A 218 -8.97 14.46 -13.29
N ALA A 219 -8.47 14.03 -14.46
CA ALA A 219 -9.28 13.39 -15.49
C ALA A 219 -8.55 12.17 -16.11
N PRO A 220 -8.17 11.16 -15.31
CA PRO A 220 -7.29 10.07 -15.76
C PRO A 220 -7.91 9.20 -16.87
N ARG A 221 -9.24 9.15 -16.95
CA ARG A 221 -9.94 8.45 -18.06
C ARG A 221 -9.75 9.12 -19.42
N LYS A 222 -9.25 10.37 -19.46
CA LYS A 222 -8.90 11.09 -20.68
C LYS A 222 -7.48 10.80 -21.16
N LEU A 223 -6.67 10.09 -20.36
CA LEU A 223 -5.36 9.60 -20.79
C LEU A 223 -5.54 8.71 -22.02
N ALA A 224 -4.71 8.90 -23.05
CA ALA A 224 -4.75 8.08 -24.26
C ALA A 224 -4.66 6.58 -23.94
N ILE A 225 -3.80 6.22 -22.97
CA ILE A 225 -3.65 4.82 -22.50
C ILE A 225 -4.93 4.26 -21.86
N ALA A 226 -5.77 5.09 -21.25
CA ALA A 226 -7.04 4.67 -20.68
C ALA A 226 -8.13 4.45 -21.73
N GLN A 227 -7.94 4.97 -22.93
CA GLN A 227 -8.87 4.90 -24.05
C GLN A 227 -8.50 3.83 -25.08
N THR A 228 -7.30 3.24 -24.98
CA THR A 228 -6.87 2.20 -25.89
C THR A 228 -7.64 0.90 -25.68
N THR A 229 -7.91 0.19 -26.77
CA THR A 229 -8.49 -1.17 -26.76
C THR A 229 -7.42 -2.25 -26.67
N GLN A 230 -6.14 -1.89 -26.75
CA GLN A 230 -5.02 -2.83 -26.63
C GLN A 230 -4.93 -3.37 -25.19
N PRO A 231 -4.57 -4.65 -25.02
CA PRO A 231 -4.40 -5.26 -23.69
C PRO A 231 -3.08 -4.82 -23.04
N ILE A 232 -3.01 -3.58 -22.60
CA ILE A 232 -1.82 -2.98 -21.96
C ILE A 232 -1.85 -3.24 -20.45
N ASP A 233 -0.77 -3.81 -19.92
CA ASP A 233 -0.52 -3.90 -18.48
C ASP A 233 0.01 -2.56 -17.98
N CYS A 234 -0.85 -1.78 -17.30
CA CYS A 234 -0.53 -0.45 -16.80
C CYS A 234 0.14 -0.53 -15.44
N CYS A 235 1.38 -0.06 -15.33
CA CYS A 235 2.16 -0.04 -14.09
C CYS A 235 2.30 1.38 -13.55
N LEU A 236 1.65 1.66 -12.42
CA LEU A 236 1.84 2.92 -11.71
C LEU A 236 3.17 2.91 -10.97
N VAL A 237 4.06 3.84 -11.29
CA VAL A 237 5.34 3.99 -10.59
C VAL A 237 5.14 4.84 -9.34
N LEU A 238 5.41 4.24 -8.18
CA LEU A 238 5.28 4.84 -6.87
C LEU A 238 6.65 5.01 -6.21
N PRO A 239 7.30 6.20 -6.33
CA PRO A 239 8.54 6.46 -5.62
C PRO A 239 8.32 6.47 -4.10
N ALA A 240 9.08 5.67 -3.36
CA ALA A 240 9.00 5.62 -1.90
C ALA A 240 9.34 6.97 -1.24
N THR A 241 10.04 7.85 -1.96
CA THR A 241 10.43 9.21 -1.52
C THR A 241 9.25 10.21 -1.49
N LEU A 242 8.12 9.87 -2.10
CA LEU A 242 6.97 10.77 -2.10
C LEU A 242 6.25 10.78 -0.75
N PRO A 243 5.75 11.95 -0.30
CA PRO A 243 4.92 12.03 0.89
C PRO A 243 3.66 11.15 0.74
N ARG A 244 3.21 10.54 1.84
CA ARG A 244 2.05 9.66 1.88
C ARG A 244 0.82 10.27 1.18
N ARG A 245 0.49 11.54 1.45
CA ARG A 245 -0.65 12.22 0.82
C ARG A 245 -0.54 12.27 -0.71
N THR A 246 0.67 12.38 -1.24
CA THR A 246 0.89 12.38 -2.69
C THR A 246 0.74 10.98 -3.26
N LEU A 247 1.28 9.96 -2.60
CA LEU A 247 1.10 8.55 -2.98
C LEU A 247 -0.38 8.15 -3.01
N GLU A 248 -1.14 8.49 -1.95
CA GLU A 248 -2.57 8.21 -1.87
C GLU A 248 -3.36 8.92 -2.97
N ARG A 249 -3.02 10.17 -3.28
CA ARG A 249 -3.66 10.93 -4.36
C ARG A 249 -3.39 10.31 -5.73
N LEU A 250 -2.14 9.90 -6.01
CA LEU A 250 -1.78 9.21 -7.24
C LEU A 250 -2.56 7.89 -7.39
N ALA A 251 -2.55 7.06 -6.35
CA ALA A 251 -3.23 5.78 -6.37
C ALA A 251 -4.76 5.96 -6.51
N ALA A 252 -5.36 6.90 -5.76
CA ALA A 252 -6.79 7.18 -5.82
C ALA A 252 -7.23 7.71 -7.18
N SER A 253 -6.46 8.64 -7.77
CA SER A 253 -6.80 9.24 -9.07
C SER A 253 -6.81 8.22 -10.20
N LEU A 254 -5.89 7.25 -10.16
CA LEU A 254 -5.74 6.26 -11.24
C LEU A 254 -6.51 4.97 -10.99
N SER A 255 -6.99 4.74 -9.76
CA SER A 255 -7.74 3.53 -9.40
C SER A 255 -8.99 3.37 -10.26
N GLY A 256 -9.11 2.24 -10.94
CA GLY A 256 -10.24 1.92 -11.83
C GLY A 256 -10.32 2.78 -13.10
N ALA A 257 -9.32 3.64 -13.35
CA ALA A 257 -9.25 4.44 -14.58
C ALA A 257 -8.43 3.75 -15.68
N LEU A 258 -7.50 2.88 -15.30
CA LEU A 258 -6.59 2.20 -16.22
C LEU A 258 -6.91 0.71 -16.29
N PRO A 259 -6.73 0.07 -17.46
CA PRO A 259 -6.87 -1.37 -17.59
C PRO A 259 -5.70 -2.10 -16.89
N ARG A 260 -5.94 -3.34 -16.41
CA ARG A 260 -4.90 -4.26 -15.90
C ARG A 260 -3.87 -3.59 -14.99
N GLN A 261 -4.34 -2.84 -14.00
CA GLN A 261 -3.51 -1.97 -13.18
C GLN A 261 -2.69 -2.74 -12.14
N SER A 262 -1.39 -2.43 -12.10
CA SER A 262 -0.46 -2.83 -11.03
C SER A 262 0.43 -1.65 -10.66
N CYS A 263 1.38 -1.84 -9.74
CA CYS A 263 2.37 -0.81 -9.45
C CYS A 263 3.78 -1.36 -9.29
N VAL A 264 4.74 -0.46 -9.45
CA VAL A 264 6.16 -0.66 -9.14
C VAL A 264 6.58 0.35 -8.08
N ILE A 265 7.18 -0.14 -6.99
CA ILE A 265 7.73 0.71 -5.94
C ILE A 265 9.18 1.01 -6.27
N THR A 266 9.55 2.29 -6.38
CA THR A 266 10.91 2.72 -6.72
C THR A 266 11.57 3.51 -5.61
N LYS A 267 12.90 3.71 -5.70
CA LYS A 267 13.70 4.52 -4.77
C LYS A 267 13.61 4.04 -3.31
N VAL A 268 13.55 2.73 -3.12
CA VAL A 268 13.44 2.11 -1.79
C VAL A 268 14.72 2.32 -0.95
N ASP A 269 15.86 2.48 -1.60
CA ASP A 269 17.18 2.79 -1.01
C ASP A 269 17.29 4.22 -0.47
N SER A 270 16.46 5.13 -0.97
CA SER A 270 16.57 6.57 -0.70
C SER A 270 15.66 7.05 0.45
N VAL A 271 15.09 6.12 1.22
CA VAL A 271 14.13 6.45 2.29
C VAL A 271 14.44 5.74 3.59
N ASP A 272 14.02 6.36 4.68
CA ASP A 272 14.08 5.80 6.04
C ASP A 272 12.89 4.89 6.39
N SER A 273 11.91 4.80 5.52
CA SER A 273 10.74 3.93 5.66
C SER A 273 9.97 3.79 4.35
N ILE A 274 9.57 2.57 4.01
CA ILE A 274 8.62 2.29 2.91
C ILE A 274 7.18 2.08 3.42
N GLY A 275 6.94 2.24 4.71
CA GLY A 275 5.60 2.11 5.31
C GLY A 275 4.53 2.96 4.63
N PRO A 276 4.79 4.24 4.27
CA PRO A 276 3.80 5.06 3.59
C PRO A 276 3.33 4.49 2.25
N VAL A 277 4.23 3.93 1.44
CA VAL A 277 3.85 3.33 0.16
C VAL A 277 3.15 1.98 0.37
N LEU A 278 3.58 1.16 1.35
CA LEU A 278 2.89 -0.08 1.70
C LEU A 278 1.45 0.18 2.17
N ALA A 279 1.26 1.18 3.03
CA ALA A 279 -0.09 1.59 3.48
C ALA A 279 -0.96 2.05 2.30
N THR A 280 -0.38 2.77 1.34
CA THR A 280 -1.08 3.24 0.15
C THR A 280 -1.54 2.07 -0.73
N VAL A 281 -0.67 1.12 -1.05
CA VAL A 281 -1.03 -0.02 -1.91
C VAL A 281 -2.05 -0.93 -1.26
N ILE A 282 -2.01 -1.11 0.07
CA ILE A 282 -3.02 -1.86 0.82
C ILE A 282 -4.37 -1.14 0.74
N ARG A 283 -4.42 0.16 1.05
CA ARG A 283 -5.64 0.96 1.06
C ARG A 283 -6.35 0.97 -0.29
N HIS A 284 -5.60 1.10 -1.37
CA HIS A 284 -6.14 1.17 -2.73
C HIS A 284 -6.21 -0.19 -3.44
N ARG A 285 -5.85 -1.29 -2.74
CA ARG A 285 -5.80 -2.65 -3.30
C ARG A 285 -5.04 -2.72 -4.62
N LEU A 286 -3.95 -1.95 -4.71
CA LEU A 286 -3.14 -1.83 -5.91
C LEU A 286 -2.05 -2.92 -5.90
N PRO A 287 -2.11 -3.92 -6.78
CA PRO A 287 -1.15 -5.02 -6.78
C PRO A 287 0.27 -4.54 -7.04
N VAL A 288 1.19 -4.88 -6.15
CA VAL A 288 2.62 -4.60 -6.36
C VAL A 288 3.19 -5.68 -7.26
N ALA A 289 3.67 -5.29 -8.43
CA ALA A 289 4.32 -6.20 -9.37
C ALA A 289 5.80 -6.36 -9.06
N MET A 290 6.50 -5.23 -8.87
CA MET A 290 7.93 -5.19 -8.65
C MET A 290 8.33 -4.05 -7.71
N TRP A 291 9.55 -4.11 -7.21
CA TRP A 291 10.16 -3.00 -6.48
C TRP A 291 11.65 -2.87 -6.82
N SER A 292 12.20 -1.67 -6.72
CA SER A 292 13.61 -1.41 -7.03
C SER A 292 14.31 -0.59 -5.97
N ASP A 293 15.59 -0.90 -5.79
CA ASP A 293 16.54 -0.12 -4.99
C ASP A 293 17.77 0.28 -5.83
N GLY A 294 18.40 1.40 -5.47
CA GLY A 294 19.60 1.92 -6.12
C GLY A 294 19.37 2.67 -7.43
N GLY A 295 20.47 3.30 -7.93
CA GLY A 295 20.49 4.11 -9.16
C GLY A 295 20.39 3.29 -10.45
N ALA A 296 20.44 3.97 -11.61
CA ALA A 296 20.15 3.36 -12.91
C ALA A 296 21.11 2.23 -13.33
N THR A 297 22.37 2.30 -12.97
CA THR A 297 23.42 1.42 -13.50
C THR A 297 23.70 0.15 -12.69
N HIS A 298 23.48 0.17 -11.37
CA HIS A 298 23.87 -0.93 -10.48
C HIS A 298 22.73 -1.45 -9.60
N SER A 299 21.49 -1.12 -9.94
CA SER A 299 20.34 -1.40 -9.10
C SER A 299 19.52 -2.58 -9.61
N HIS A 300 19.00 -3.31 -8.67
CA HIS A 300 18.18 -4.47 -8.94
C HIS A 300 16.69 -4.09 -9.04
N LEU A 301 15.98 -4.82 -9.87
CA LEU A 301 14.52 -4.83 -9.96
C LEU A 301 14.06 -6.21 -9.50
N TYR A 302 13.28 -6.23 -8.41
CA TYR A 302 12.85 -7.46 -7.77
C TYR A 302 11.37 -7.71 -8.04
N ARG A 303 11.00 -8.94 -8.33
CA ARG A 303 9.59 -9.34 -8.30
C ARG A 303 9.07 -9.16 -6.87
N ALA A 304 7.88 -8.57 -6.74
CA ALA A 304 7.29 -8.35 -5.44
C ALA A 304 6.85 -9.68 -4.81
N GLN A 305 7.22 -9.86 -3.55
CA GLN A 305 6.72 -10.89 -2.66
C GLN A 305 6.37 -10.22 -1.34
N ALA A 306 5.17 -10.44 -0.84
CA ALA A 306 4.65 -9.75 0.34
C ALA A 306 5.60 -9.85 1.54
N LYS A 307 6.15 -11.06 1.79
CA LYS A 307 7.12 -11.30 2.87
C LYS A 307 8.39 -10.47 2.70
N HIS A 308 8.97 -10.43 1.50
CA HIS A 308 10.19 -9.68 1.23
C HIS A 308 9.99 -8.16 1.35
N LEU A 309 8.83 -7.64 0.97
CA LEU A 309 8.49 -6.22 1.16
C LEU A 309 8.41 -5.85 2.65
N VAL A 310 7.81 -6.71 3.48
CA VAL A 310 7.78 -6.51 4.93
C VAL A 310 9.18 -6.60 5.53
N GLU A 311 9.97 -7.60 5.16
CA GLU A 311 11.37 -7.76 5.60
C GLU A 311 12.23 -6.54 5.23
N LYS A 312 12.05 -6.00 4.01
CA LYS A 312 12.73 -4.79 3.56
C LYS A 312 12.34 -3.56 4.39
N ALA A 313 11.02 -3.40 4.70
CA ALA A 313 10.55 -2.32 5.57
C ALA A 313 11.19 -2.39 6.97
N LEU A 314 11.31 -3.60 7.52
CA LEU A 314 11.95 -3.83 8.83
C LEU A 314 13.46 -3.57 8.79
N ALA A 315 14.14 -4.00 7.74
CA ALA A 315 15.58 -3.78 7.57
C ALA A 315 15.93 -2.28 7.52
N ILE A 316 15.17 -1.50 6.72
CA ILE A 316 15.33 -0.04 6.63
C ILE A 316 15.13 0.60 8.01
N HIS A 317 14.07 0.20 8.73
CA HIS A 317 13.78 0.73 10.06
C HIS A 317 14.89 0.45 11.07
N ARG A 318 15.48 -0.76 11.06
CA ARG A 318 16.60 -1.13 11.94
C ARG A 318 17.83 -0.27 11.69
N VAL A 319 18.19 -0.04 10.43
CA VAL A 319 19.34 0.82 10.05
C VAL A 319 19.12 2.25 10.53
N LYS A 320 17.90 2.78 10.41
CA LYS A 320 17.54 4.10 10.94
C LYS A 320 17.68 4.18 12.45
N ALA A 321 17.16 3.20 13.18
CA ALA A 321 17.26 3.15 14.64
C ALA A 321 18.72 3.14 15.10
N PHE A 322 19.58 2.35 14.45
CA PHE A 322 21.01 2.30 14.72
C PHE A 322 21.69 3.65 14.48
N ARG A 323 21.42 4.32 13.35
CA ARG A 323 21.99 5.64 13.02
C ARG A 323 21.57 6.73 14.02
N GLN A 324 20.37 6.64 14.58
CA GLN A 324 19.88 7.60 15.60
C GLN A 324 20.59 7.39 16.94
N GLN A 325 20.87 6.16 17.32
CA GLN A 325 21.60 5.84 18.56
C GLN A 325 23.06 6.30 18.50
N THR A 326 23.73 6.14 17.36
CA THR A 326 25.13 6.56 17.20
C THR A 326 25.29 8.08 17.16
N LYS A 327 24.33 8.83 16.60
CA LYS A 327 24.35 10.30 16.61
C LYS A 327 24.07 10.89 18.00
N GLY A 328 23.37 10.19 18.88
CA GLY A 328 23.12 10.61 20.26
C GLY A 328 24.32 10.46 21.20
N HIS A 329 25.40 9.82 20.75
CA HIS A 329 26.64 9.62 21.55
C HIS A 329 27.80 10.54 21.15
N GLU A 330 27.63 11.42 20.15
CA GLU A 330 28.59 12.50 19.90
C GLU A 330 28.35 13.59 20.95
N SER A 331 29.11 13.56 22.03
CA SER A 331 29.19 14.61 23.05
C SER A 331 29.52 15.96 22.39
N PRO A 332 28.98 17.08 22.89
CA PRO A 332 29.30 18.39 22.38
C PRO A 332 30.80 18.62 22.57
N ARG A 333 31.52 18.86 21.46
CA ARG A 333 32.92 19.35 21.52
C ARG A 333 32.86 20.70 22.24
N VAL A 334 33.41 20.71 23.44
CA VAL A 334 33.72 21.94 24.15
C VAL A 334 34.75 22.70 23.31
N LEU A 335 34.32 23.81 22.74
CA LEU A 335 35.23 24.81 22.18
C LEU A 335 35.86 25.55 23.36
N ASN A 336 37.15 25.32 23.56
CA ASN A 336 38.01 26.21 24.36
C ASN A 336 38.48 27.36 23.47
#